data_5e604b78292607c5e1f30b5951e5d72b
#
_entry.id   5e604b78292607c5e1f30b5951e5d72b
#
_cell.length_a   1.000
_cell.length_b   1.000
_cell.length_c   1.000
_cell.angle_alpha   90.00
_cell.angle_beta   90.00
_cell.angle_gamma   90.00
#
_symmetry.space_group_name_H-M   'P 1'
#
loop_
_entity.id
_entity.type
_entity.pdbx_description
1 polymer ?
#
loop_
_entity_poly.entity_id
_entity_poly.type
_entity_poly.pdbx_seq_one_letter_code
_entity_poly.pdbx_strand_id
1 'polypeptide(L)'
;MLKPEQTDAKPNPTSAQETLDHLWEDHVRHEFSTRNTEDTLATMVEDAYVNHIPVLTGGVGKNELREFYSKRFIPQMPPDTEMTPVSRTIGEDQLVDEMIFKFTHTIRMDWMLPGVAPTGKPVEVPLVAIVRFREGKLAHEHIYWDQASVLVQIGLLDAANLPVVGIESARKVLDPSLPGNELMKRNAPS
;
A
#
# COMPACT_ATOMS: atom_id res chain seq x y z
N MET A 1 -7.04 -39.58 16.66
CA MET A 1 -5.84 -39.62 15.81
C MET A 1 -5.88 -38.40 14.92
N LEU A 2 -5.18 -37.34 15.28
CA LEU A 2 -4.99 -36.15 14.46
C LEU A 2 -3.99 -36.48 13.35
N LYS A 3 -4.35 -36.21 12.10
CA LYS A 3 -3.43 -36.35 10.96
C LYS A 3 -2.30 -35.34 11.14
N PRO A 4 -1.05 -35.66 10.77
CA PRO A 4 0.03 -34.70 10.80
C PRO A 4 -0.27 -33.57 9.77
N GLU A 5 -0.12 -32.34 10.23
CA GLU A 5 -0.18 -31.14 9.44
C GLU A 5 0.89 -31.25 8.33
N GLN A 6 0.46 -31.34 7.08
CA GLN A 6 1.36 -31.21 5.96
C GLN A 6 1.85 -29.75 5.97
N THR A 7 3.10 -29.55 6.34
CA THR A 7 3.80 -28.31 6.07
C THR A 7 3.98 -28.23 4.54
N ASP A 8 3.09 -27.50 3.88
CA ASP A 8 3.27 -27.13 2.48
C ASP A 8 4.47 -26.19 2.42
N ALA A 9 5.66 -26.76 2.19
CA ALA A 9 6.84 -25.98 1.86
C ALA A 9 6.53 -25.21 0.58
N LYS A 10 6.54 -23.88 0.64
CA LYS A 10 6.42 -23.05 -0.57
C LYS A 10 7.48 -23.50 -1.58
N PRO A 11 7.12 -23.71 -2.86
CA PRO A 11 8.11 -24.02 -3.88
C PRO A 11 9.14 -22.89 -3.93
N ASN A 12 10.40 -23.21 -4.15
CA ASN A 12 11.46 -22.21 -4.34
C ASN A 12 11.06 -21.29 -5.50
N PRO A 13 11.28 -19.97 -5.39
CA PRO A 13 11.00 -19.03 -6.47
C PRO A 13 11.80 -19.41 -7.71
N THR A 14 11.23 -19.17 -8.88
CA THR A 14 11.95 -19.31 -10.15
C THR A 14 12.86 -18.10 -10.36
N SER A 15 13.88 -18.22 -11.21
CA SER A 15 14.78 -17.10 -11.57
C SER A 15 14.01 -15.90 -12.15
N ALA A 16 12.89 -16.14 -12.83
CA ALA A 16 12.01 -15.08 -13.33
C ALA A 16 11.30 -14.36 -12.19
N GLN A 17 10.79 -15.09 -11.19
CA GLN A 17 10.15 -14.51 -10.01
C GLN A 17 11.13 -13.71 -9.16
N GLU A 18 12.35 -14.19 -8.97
CA GLU A 18 13.44 -13.46 -8.32
C GLU A 18 13.75 -12.14 -9.06
N THR A 19 13.71 -12.15 -10.39
CA THR A 19 13.91 -10.94 -11.19
C THR A 19 12.79 -9.91 -10.94
N LEU A 20 11.52 -10.32 -10.91
CA LEU A 20 10.41 -9.41 -10.63
C LEU A 20 10.48 -8.86 -9.19
N ASP A 21 10.86 -9.70 -8.25
CA ASP A 21 11.08 -9.29 -6.86
C ASP A 21 12.12 -8.17 -6.77
N HIS A 22 13.29 -8.37 -7.36
CA HIS A 22 14.35 -7.37 -7.39
C HIS A 22 13.95 -6.07 -8.10
N LEU A 23 13.22 -6.15 -9.21
CA LEU A 23 12.72 -4.97 -9.93
C LEU A 23 11.78 -4.14 -9.05
N TRP A 24 10.91 -4.80 -8.29
CA TRP A 24 10.02 -4.14 -7.36
C TRP A 24 10.77 -3.52 -6.17
N GLU A 25 11.69 -4.26 -5.56
CA GLU A 25 12.53 -3.75 -4.47
C GLU A 25 13.35 -2.52 -4.90
N ASP A 26 13.92 -2.52 -6.10
CA ASP A 26 14.65 -1.37 -6.63
C ASP A 26 13.74 -0.16 -6.83
N HIS A 27 12.51 -0.37 -7.36
CA HIS A 27 11.53 0.70 -7.52
C HIS A 27 11.16 1.33 -6.18
N VAL A 28 10.73 0.53 -5.20
CA VAL A 28 10.38 0.97 -3.85
C VAL A 28 11.56 1.67 -3.16
N ARG A 29 12.77 1.19 -3.34
CA ARG A 29 13.98 1.83 -2.81
C ARG A 29 14.17 3.24 -3.37
N HIS A 30 13.88 3.45 -4.66
CA HIS A 30 13.97 4.78 -5.27
C HIS A 30 12.88 5.74 -4.79
N GLU A 31 11.71 5.25 -4.47
CA GLU A 31 10.61 6.04 -3.92
C GLU A 31 10.84 6.46 -2.46
N PHE A 32 11.20 5.50 -1.60
CA PHE A 32 11.20 5.68 -0.16
C PHE A 32 12.59 5.92 0.46
N SER A 33 13.64 5.35 -0.11
CA SER A 33 15.00 5.44 0.46
C SER A 33 15.84 6.50 -0.23
N THR A 34 16.10 6.37 -1.54
CA THR A 34 16.91 7.36 -2.27
C THR A 34 16.10 8.60 -2.66
N ARG A 35 14.78 8.49 -2.69
CA ARG A 35 13.82 9.57 -3.00
C ARG A 35 14.16 10.28 -4.31
N ASN A 36 14.44 9.50 -5.36
CA ASN A 36 14.90 10.00 -6.66
C ASN A 36 13.87 9.71 -7.75
N THR A 37 13.19 10.74 -8.22
CA THR A 37 12.17 10.65 -9.27
C THR A 37 12.68 10.03 -10.56
N GLU A 38 13.86 10.40 -11.04
CA GLU A 38 14.37 9.90 -12.32
C GLU A 38 14.78 8.43 -12.23
N ASP A 39 15.37 8.00 -11.10
CA ASP A 39 15.68 6.59 -10.86
C ASP A 39 14.38 5.76 -10.73
N THR A 40 13.36 6.27 -10.05
CA THR A 40 12.01 5.65 -10.01
C THR A 40 11.47 5.46 -11.42
N LEU A 41 11.45 6.51 -12.25
CA LEU A 41 10.97 6.45 -13.63
C LEU A 41 11.82 5.55 -14.54
N ALA A 42 13.10 5.37 -14.26
CA ALA A 42 13.98 4.48 -15.02
C ALA A 42 13.58 3.00 -14.89
N THR A 43 12.95 2.62 -13.77
CA THR A 43 12.42 1.26 -13.55
C THR A 43 11.11 1.00 -14.29
N MET A 44 10.48 2.02 -14.90
CA MET A 44 9.16 1.94 -15.53
C MET A 44 9.25 1.97 -17.07
N VAL A 45 8.27 1.36 -17.75
CA VAL A 45 8.10 1.50 -19.20
C VAL A 45 7.63 2.92 -19.54
N GLU A 46 7.71 3.32 -20.83
CA GLU A 46 7.41 4.69 -21.25
C GLU A 46 5.94 5.09 -21.03
N ASP A 47 5.02 4.15 -21.28
CA ASP A 47 3.58 4.30 -21.12
C ASP A 47 3.06 3.75 -19.79
N ALA A 48 3.92 3.64 -18.76
CA ALA A 48 3.52 3.17 -17.45
C ALA A 48 2.45 4.06 -16.82
N TYR A 49 1.68 3.50 -15.90
CA TYR A 49 0.73 4.29 -15.10
C TYR A 49 0.67 3.83 -13.64
N VAL A 50 0.35 4.76 -12.77
CA VAL A 50 0.12 4.54 -11.34
C VAL A 50 -1.28 5.02 -10.99
N ASN A 51 -2.00 4.22 -10.21
CA ASN A 51 -3.34 4.57 -9.75
C ASN A 51 -3.53 4.21 -8.28
N HIS A 52 -3.63 5.21 -7.45
CA HIS A 52 -4.06 5.09 -6.05
C HIS A 52 -5.59 5.04 -6.02
N ILE A 53 -6.14 3.84 -5.97
CA ILE A 53 -7.56 3.58 -6.20
C ILE A 53 -8.51 4.37 -5.30
N PRO A 54 -8.26 4.53 -3.98
CA PRO A 54 -9.22 5.21 -3.10
C PRO A 54 -9.44 6.69 -3.41
N VAL A 55 -8.47 7.37 -4.04
CA VAL A 55 -8.50 8.84 -4.26
C VAL A 55 -8.16 9.26 -5.68
N LEU A 56 -7.93 8.28 -6.59
CA LEU A 56 -7.65 8.48 -8.01
C LEU A 56 -6.45 9.40 -8.27
N THR A 57 -5.38 9.25 -7.49
CA THR A 57 -4.11 9.96 -7.69
C THR A 57 -3.09 9.07 -8.38
N GLY A 58 -2.14 9.67 -9.09
CA GLY A 58 -1.12 9.00 -9.89
C GLY A 58 -0.90 9.72 -11.21
N GLY A 59 -0.71 8.98 -12.30
CA GLY A 59 -0.52 9.55 -13.64
C GLY A 59 -0.37 8.46 -14.69
N VAL A 60 -0.44 8.84 -15.96
CA VAL A 60 -0.29 7.98 -17.15
C VAL A 60 0.86 8.48 -18.00
N GLY A 61 1.83 7.60 -18.29
CA GLY A 61 3.05 7.93 -19.03
C GLY A 61 4.06 8.71 -18.19
N LYS A 62 5.33 8.64 -18.60
CA LYS A 62 6.44 9.20 -17.81
C LYS A 62 6.33 10.71 -17.54
N ASN A 63 5.65 11.47 -18.40
CA ASN A 63 5.53 12.92 -18.17
C ASN A 63 4.62 13.24 -16.96
N GLU A 64 3.43 12.62 -16.88
CA GLU A 64 2.53 12.80 -15.76
C GLU A 64 3.11 12.17 -14.49
N LEU A 65 3.73 10.98 -14.61
CA LEU A 65 4.40 10.33 -13.50
C LEU A 65 5.57 11.14 -12.95
N ARG A 66 6.35 11.82 -13.81
CA ARG A 66 7.41 12.72 -13.35
C ARG A 66 6.85 13.88 -12.51
N GLU A 67 5.74 14.46 -12.95
CA GLU A 67 5.07 15.52 -12.16
C GLU A 67 4.53 14.96 -10.84
N PHE A 68 3.88 13.80 -10.88
CA PHE A 68 3.35 13.13 -9.69
C PHE A 68 4.45 12.80 -8.68
N TYR A 69 5.50 12.09 -9.08
CA TYR A 69 6.59 11.69 -8.19
C TYR A 69 7.37 12.89 -7.65
N SER A 70 7.71 13.86 -8.51
CA SER A 70 8.56 14.99 -8.11
C SER A 70 7.84 16.04 -7.25
N LYS A 71 6.51 16.18 -7.38
CA LYS A 71 5.76 17.26 -6.71
C LYS A 71 4.77 16.77 -5.66
N ARG A 72 4.23 15.55 -5.81
CA ARG A 72 3.09 15.06 -5.03
C ARG A 72 3.37 13.85 -4.18
N PHE A 73 4.26 12.95 -4.58
CA PHE A 73 4.51 11.69 -3.88
C PHE A 73 5.79 11.76 -3.04
N ILE A 74 6.95 11.81 -3.66
CA ILE A 74 8.25 11.76 -2.96
C ILE A 74 8.42 12.89 -1.93
N PRO A 75 8.18 14.19 -2.26
CA PRO A 75 8.35 15.27 -1.29
C PRO A 75 7.24 15.34 -0.23
N GLN A 76 6.14 14.61 -0.44
CA GLN A 76 5.00 14.58 0.48
C GLN A 76 4.93 13.25 1.27
N MET A 77 6.06 12.58 1.43
CA MET A 77 6.20 11.39 2.25
C MET A 77 6.65 11.79 3.67
N PRO A 78 5.86 11.53 4.72
CA PRO A 78 6.25 11.82 6.10
C PRO A 78 7.60 11.19 6.44
N PRO A 79 8.44 11.85 7.28
CA PRO A 79 9.78 11.37 7.58
C PRO A 79 9.82 10.07 8.41
N ASP A 80 8.73 9.78 9.11
CA ASP A 80 8.53 8.60 9.94
C ASP A 80 7.74 7.48 9.23
N THR A 81 7.64 7.55 7.89
CA THR A 81 6.95 6.52 7.12
C THR A 81 7.66 5.18 7.25
N GLU A 82 6.89 4.15 7.60
CA GLU A 82 7.34 2.76 7.70
C GLU A 82 6.43 1.84 6.89
N MET A 83 7.02 0.82 6.28
CA MET A 83 6.30 -0.27 5.62
C MET A 83 6.67 -1.59 6.30
N THR A 84 5.69 -2.25 6.90
CA THR A 84 5.86 -3.57 7.50
C THR A 84 5.34 -4.60 6.49
N PRO A 85 6.19 -5.44 5.88
CA PRO A 85 5.74 -6.47 4.95
C PRO A 85 4.82 -7.49 5.65
N VAL A 86 3.76 -7.92 4.95
CA VAL A 86 2.83 -8.97 5.40
C VAL A 86 2.94 -10.19 4.51
N SER A 87 2.70 -10.02 3.21
CA SER A 87 2.81 -11.11 2.24
C SER A 87 3.15 -10.58 0.85
N ARG A 88 3.84 -11.41 0.05
CA ARG A 88 4.11 -11.12 -1.35
C ARG A 88 3.84 -12.37 -2.19
N THR A 89 3.11 -12.21 -3.27
CA THR A 89 2.85 -13.24 -4.26
C THR A 89 3.38 -12.78 -5.61
N ILE A 90 4.21 -13.61 -6.24
CA ILE A 90 4.84 -13.29 -7.52
C ILE A 90 4.36 -14.29 -8.56
N GLY A 91 3.66 -13.79 -9.56
CA GLY A 91 3.18 -14.54 -10.72
C GLY A 91 4.20 -14.54 -11.86
N GLU A 92 3.72 -14.72 -13.08
CA GLU A 92 4.56 -14.76 -14.28
C GLU A 92 5.04 -13.35 -14.70
N ASP A 93 4.16 -12.36 -14.61
CA ASP A 93 4.41 -10.98 -15.04
C ASP A 93 3.75 -9.93 -14.12
N GLN A 94 3.30 -10.36 -12.95
CA GLN A 94 2.62 -9.53 -11.96
C GLN A 94 3.01 -9.97 -10.56
N LEU A 95 3.13 -9.00 -9.66
CA LEU A 95 3.24 -9.28 -8.24
C LEU A 95 2.12 -8.59 -7.46
N VAL A 96 1.76 -9.17 -6.32
CA VAL A 96 0.91 -8.56 -5.31
C VAL A 96 1.72 -8.46 -4.03
N ASP A 97 1.83 -7.25 -3.50
CA ASP A 97 2.56 -6.94 -2.27
C ASP A 97 1.59 -6.40 -1.22
N GLU A 98 1.50 -7.07 -0.08
CA GLU A 98 0.66 -6.68 1.05
C GLU A 98 1.55 -6.20 2.20
N MET A 99 1.24 -5.03 2.73
CA MET A 99 2.01 -4.40 3.80
C MET A 99 1.13 -3.60 4.74
N ILE A 100 1.63 -3.30 5.93
CA ILE A 100 1.07 -2.25 6.77
C ILE A 100 1.88 -0.98 6.54
N PHE A 101 1.19 0.06 6.04
CA PHE A 101 1.75 1.38 5.82
C PHE A 101 1.48 2.25 7.04
N LYS A 102 2.54 2.82 7.61
CA LYS A 102 2.50 3.62 8.85
C LYS A 102 3.14 4.97 8.64
N PHE A 103 2.52 6.00 9.19
CA PHE A 103 3.06 7.37 9.19
C PHE A 103 2.36 8.25 10.23
N THR A 104 2.96 9.38 10.56
CA THR A 104 2.27 10.47 11.25
C THR A 104 1.95 11.57 10.23
N HIS A 105 0.70 11.97 10.12
CA HIS A 105 0.25 13.00 9.15
C HIS A 105 0.75 14.40 9.55
N THR A 106 2.06 14.60 9.51
CA THR A 106 2.76 15.85 9.89
C THR A 106 2.97 16.82 8.75
N ILE A 107 2.84 16.36 7.51
CA ILE A 107 3.00 17.15 6.30
C ILE A 107 1.81 16.89 5.36
N ARG A 108 1.66 17.74 4.34
CA ARG A 108 0.67 17.54 3.29
C ARG A 108 0.96 16.26 2.51
N MET A 109 -0.08 15.47 2.22
CA MET A 109 -0.01 14.18 1.51
C MET A 109 -1.11 14.13 0.44
N ASP A 110 -1.01 14.94 -0.61
CA ASP A 110 -2.05 15.05 -1.63
C ASP A 110 -2.29 13.72 -2.39
N TRP A 111 -1.32 12.82 -2.39
CA TRP A 111 -1.44 11.51 -3.03
C TRP A 111 -2.35 10.53 -2.26
N MET A 112 -2.51 10.70 -0.93
CA MET A 112 -3.39 9.88 -0.07
C MET A 112 -4.53 10.69 0.55
N LEU A 113 -4.30 11.97 0.86
CA LEU A 113 -5.20 12.88 1.57
C LEU A 113 -5.31 14.22 0.80
N PRO A 114 -5.79 14.22 -0.46
CA PRO A 114 -5.85 15.44 -1.26
C PRO A 114 -6.69 16.52 -0.58
N GLY A 115 -6.10 17.70 -0.43
CA GLY A 115 -6.77 18.86 0.17
C GLY A 115 -6.88 18.86 1.69
N VAL A 116 -6.37 17.84 2.38
CA VAL A 116 -6.41 17.75 3.85
C VAL A 116 -5.15 18.39 4.45
N ALA A 117 -5.35 19.30 5.38
CA ALA A 117 -4.25 19.89 6.15
C ALA A 117 -3.66 18.86 7.14
N PRO A 118 -2.34 18.91 7.44
CA PRO A 118 -1.71 18.02 8.41
C PRO A 118 -2.43 18.01 9.75
N THR A 119 -2.74 16.82 10.27
CA THR A 119 -3.48 16.63 11.53
C THR A 119 -2.57 16.30 12.71
N GLY A 120 -1.32 15.93 12.46
CA GLY A 120 -0.39 15.44 13.47
C GLY A 120 -0.72 14.07 14.05
N LYS A 121 -1.69 13.36 13.49
CA LYS A 121 -2.14 12.07 14.01
C LYS A 121 -1.45 10.90 13.33
N PRO A 122 -1.15 9.81 14.08
CA PRO A 122 -0.60 8.58 13.51
C PRO A 122 -1.66 7.80 12.73
N VAL A 123 -1.20 7.10 11.69
CA VAL A 123 -2.01 6.22 10.85
C VAL A 123 -1.27 4.90 10.66
N GLU A 124 -2.01 3.79 10.79
CA GLU A 124 -1.58 2.45 10.36
C GLU A 124 -2.70 1.86 9.50
N VAL A 125 -2.40 1.51 8.25
CA VAL A 125 -3.42 1.00 7.31
C VAL A 125 -2.85 -0.15 6.49
N PRO A 126 -3.61 -1.25 6.29
CA PRO A 126 -3.25 -2.27 5.31
C PRO A 126 -3.25 -1.65 3.92
N LEU A 127 -2.19 -1.91 3.17
CA LEU A 127 -2.01 -1.44 1.80
C LEU A 127 -1.66 -2.64 0.92
N VAL A 128 -2.27 -2.69 -0.25
CA VAL A 128 -1.98 -3.69 -1.27
C VAL A 128 -1.55 -2.99 -2.56
N ALA A 129 -0.38 -3.34 -3.07
CA ALA A 129 0.09 -2.95 -4.38
C ALA A 129 -0.03 -4.14 -5.34
N ILE A 130 -0.70 -3.94 -6.48
CA ILE A 130 -0.74 -4.87 -7.61
C ILE A 130 0.12 -4.27 -8.72
N VAL A 131 1.24 -4.92 -9.00
CA VAL A 131 2.28 -4.41 -9.89
C VAL A 131 2.43 -5.31 -11.10
N ARG A 132 2.29 -4.76 -12.29
CA ARG A 132 2.48 -5.44 -13.56
C ARG A 132 3.82 -5.11 -14.18
N PHE A 133 4.46 -6.11 -14.75
CA PHE A 133 5.74 -5.95 -15.44
C PHE A 133 5.59 -6.22 -16.94
N ARG A 134 6.35 -5.52 -17.73
CA ARG A 134 6.48 -5.68 -19.18
C ARG A 134 7.88 -5.27 -19.61
N GLU A 135 8.53 -6.07 -20.46
CA GLU A 135 9.87 -5.75 -20.99
C GLU A 135 10.93 -5.51 -19.89
N GLY A 136 10.83 -6.26 -18.78
CA GLY A 136 11.76 -6.13 -17.65
C GLY A 136 11.61 -4.83 -16.86
N LYS A 137 10.46 -4.17 -16.91
CA LYS A 137 10.15 -2.92 -16.21
C LYS A 137 8.72 -2.93 -15.69
N LEU A 138 8.42 -2.02 -14.76
CA LEU A 138 7.06 -1.80 -14.26
C LEU A 138 6.20 -1.19 -15.36
N ALA A 139 5.03 -1.79 -15.58
CA ALA A 139 4.05 -1.29 -16.54
C ALA A 139 2.87 -0.59 -15.87
N HIS A 140 2.46 -1.05 -14.71
CA HIS A 140 1.51 -0.31 -13.88
C HIS A 140 1.56 -0.72 -12.42
N GLU A 141 0.99 0.17 -11.59
CA GLU A 141 0.71 -0.04 -10.19
C GLU A 141 -0.74 0.33 -9.88
N HIS A 142 -1.46 -0.58 -9.24
CA HIS A 142 -2.74 -0.31 -8.61
C HIS A 142 -2.57 -0.45 -7.10
N ILE A 143 -2.74 0.66 -6.38
CA ILE A 143 -2.53 0.69 -4.94
C ILE A 143 -3.87 0.88 -4.22
N TYR A 144 -4.14 -0.01 -3.28
CA TYR A 144 -5.39 -0.08 -2.53
C TYR A 144 -5.13 0.08 -1.04
N TRP A 145 -5.97 0.85 -0.38
CA TRP A 145 -6.09 0.92 1.08
C TRP A 145 -7.52 1.28 1.47
N ASP A 146 -7.85 1.13 2.74
CA ASP A 146 -9.14 1.59 3.27
C ASP A 146 -9.07 3.08 3.63
N GLN A 147 -9.61 3.92 2.76
CA GLN A 147 -9.65 5.38 2.98
C GLN A 147 -10.53 5.76 4.17
N ALA A 148 -11.60 5.01 4.45
CA ALA A 148 -12.43 5.29 5.61
C ALA A 148 -11.65 5.06 6.91
N SER A 149 -10.85 3.98 6.99
CA SER A 149 -9.95 3.73 8.11
C SER A 149 -8.95 4.87 8.32
N VAL A 150 -8.34 5.38 7.25
CA VAL A 150 -7.43 6.54 7.32
C VAL A 150 -8.15 7.76 7.88
N LEU A 151 -9.33 8.09 7.35
CA LEU A 151 -10.11 9.26 7.77
C LEU A 151 -10.58 9.17 9.24
N VAL A 152 -10.91 7.96 9.72
CA VAL A 152 -11.22 7.71 11.13
C VAL A 152 -10.00 8.03 12.01
N GLN A 153 -8.84 7.49 11.65
CA GLN A 153 -7.61 7.64 12.44
C GLN A 153 -7.16 9.10 12.53
N ILE A 154 -7.29 9.88 11.45
CA ILE A 154 -6.96 11.31 11.46
C ILE A 154 -8.09 12.20 12.03
N GLY A 155 -9.25 11.60 12.40
CA GLY A 155 -10.37 12.28 13.07
C GLY A 155 -11.22 13.12 12.15
N LEU A 156 -11.25 12.82 10.85
CA LEU A 156 -12.13 13.46 9.87
C LEU A 156 -13.41 12.65 9.61
N LEU A 157 -13.48 11.41 10.07
CA LEU A 157 -14.65 10.55 9.98
C LEU A 157 -15.01 10.01 11.37
N ASP A 158 -16.26 10.24 11.80
CA ASP A 158 -16.80 9.63 13.02
C ASP A 158 -17.30 8.22 12.72
N ALA A 159 -16.67 7.22 13.33
CA ALA A 159 -17.02 5.82 13.17
C ALA A 159 -18.25 5.37 14.00
N ALA A 160 -18.80 6.21 14.89
CA ALA A 160 -19.80 5.78 15.88
C ALA A 160 -21.05 5.13 15.25
N ASN A 161 -21.52 5.64 14.12
CA ASN A 161 -22.73 5.16 13.44
C ASN A 161 -22.45 4.63 12.01
N LEU A 162 -21.18 4.37 11.67
CA LEU A 162 -20.79 3.89 10.36
C LEU A 162 -20.18 2.48 10.45
N PRO A 163 -20.34 1.63 9.44
CA PRO A 163 -19.73 0.32 9.39
C PRO A 163 -18.25 0.40 8.97
N VAL A 164 -17.46 1.19 9.71
CA VAL A 164 -16.03 1.42 9.44
C VAL A 164 -15.22 1.18 10.70
N VAL A 165 -13.96 0.84 10.53
CA VAL A 165 -12.96 0.68 11.60
C VAL A 165 -11.80 1.65 11.38
N GLY A 166 -10.97 1.84 12.38
CA GLY A 166 -9.73 2.61 12.29
C GLY A 166 -8.51 1.70 12.20
N ILE A 167 -7.59 1.86 13.14
CA ILE A 167 -6.33 1.11 13.22
C ILE A 167 -6.53 -0.41 13.38
N GLU A 168 -7.72 -0.84 13.81
CA GLU A 168 -8.03 -2.25 14.07
C GLU A 168 -7.84 -3.12 12.82
N SER A 169 -8.07 -2.59 11.63
CA SER A 169 -7.85 -3.30 10.36
C SER A 169 -6.39 -3.72 10.20
N ALA A 170 -5.46 -2.80 10.41
CA ALA A 170 -4.03 -3.06 10.32
C ALA A 170 -3.55 -4.05 11.40
N ARG A 171 -4.01 -3.86 12.63
CA ARG A 171 -3.62 -4.73 13.73
C ARG A 171 -4.11 -6.16 13.54
N LYS A 172 -5.35 -6.34 13.02
CA LYS A 172 -5.90 -7.68 12.78
C LYS A 172 -5.22 -8.40 11.62
N VAL A 173 -4.66 -7.71 10.65
CA VAL A 173 -3.82 -8.33 9.61
C VAL A 173 -2.55 -8.92 10.23
N LEU A 174 -1.92 -8.21 11.17
CA LEU A 174 -0.71 -8.67 11.85
C LEU A 174 -0.98 -9.73 12.91
N ASP A 175 -2.15 -9.68 13.57
CA ASP A 175 -2.58 -10.64 14.59
C ASP A 175 -4.03 -11.08 14.35
N PRO A 176 -4.25 -12.20 13.65
CA PRO A 176 -5.59 -12.69 13.34
C PRO A 176 -6.38 -13.15 14.59
N SER A 177 -5.75 -13.28 15.75
CA SER A 177 -6.41 -13.63 17.01
C SER A 177 -7.22 -12.48 17.63
N LEU A 178 -6.96 -11.24 17.20
CA LEU A 178 -7.70 -10.07 17.67
C LEU A 178 -9.20 -10.16 17.34
N PRO A 179 -10.08 -9.49 18.13
CA PRO A 179 -11.52 -9.55 17.95
C PRO A 179 -11.97 -9.24 16.51
N GLY A 180 -12.99 -9.97 16.04
CA GLY A 180 -13.67 -9.74 14.76
C GLY A 180 -15.17 -9.65 14.95
N ASN A 181 -15.87 -9.18 13.89
CA ASN A 181 -17.34 -9.08 13.87
C ASN A 181 -17.95 -8.09 14.88
N GLU A 182 -17.17 -7.20 15.48
CA GLU A 182 -17.66 -6.26 16.49
C GLU A 182 -18.70 -5.28 15.90
N LEU A 183 -18.55 -4.88 14.65
CA LEU A 183 -19.53 -4.04 13.95
C LEU A 183 -20.87 -4.75 13.76
N MET A 184 -20.87 -6.07 13.59
CA MET A 184 -22.10 -6.87 13.45
C MET A 184 -22.87 -6.96 14.77
N LYS A 185 -22.20 -6.83 15.91
CA LYS A 185 -22.81 -6.90 17.24
C LYS A 185 -23.52 -5.59 17.64
N ARG A 186 -23.14 -4.46 17.04
CA ARG A 186 -23.71 -3.14 17.40
C ARG A 186 -25.23 -3.05 17.21
N ASN A 187 -25.78 -3.78 16.24
CA ASN A 187 -27.19 -3.77 15.87
C ASN A 187 -27.86 -5.14 15.98
N ALA A 188 -27.29 -6.08 16.74
CA ALA A 188 -27.96 -7.36 16.98
C ALA A 188 -29.25 -7.10 17.80
N PRO A 189 -30.41 -7.60 17.37
CA PRO A 189 -31.60 -7.52 18.19
C PRO A 189 -31.37 -8.27 19.51
N SER A 190 -31.66 -7.61 20.61
CA SER A 190 -31.62 -8.17 21.98
C SER A 190 -32.62 -9.29 22.16
#